data_033b0bcdfa9b703146608d737e94976c
#
_entry.id   033b0bcdfa9b703146608d737e94976c
#
_cell.length_a   1.000
_cell.length_b   1.000
_cell.length_c   1.000
_cell.angle_alpha   90.00
_cell.angle_beta   90.00
_cell.angle_gamma   90.00
#
_symmetry.space_group_name_H-M   'P 1'
#
loop_
_entity.id
_entity.type
_entity.pdbx_description
1 polymer ?
#
loop_
_entity_poly.entity_id
_entity_poly.type
_entity_poly.pdbx_seq_one_letter_code
_entity_poly.pdbx_strand_id
1 'polypeptide(L)'
;MIGIKQRVLLILLSIISLVFIFRLLHLQIFTSDFKLLSEQNIVQENVIFPSRGIVFDRNNKIIVANQAIYDILVVPKDIELADTTSFLKLFNISKDFFINKIDQAKKYSSIKPSLFYKGISNEEFNVIQQEIGKYPGFSVSAKTIRQYPNKILSHTLGYVGEISPNELKKDSLNYYSSGDFVGISGIEKSYENFLRGNKGYIYKINNVKGESVGDYNDKSNDIVVKRGKDIISTINIDLQLYIEKLLLNKVGSVVAIEPSSGEILAIASSPSYDPNILTGRFYSENFNFLQKDTLKPLFNRSVSAVYPPGSMFKLIQSLIALQEGVIDPNYKYFINNTIIGDLAPAGLYDLKKAIVLSSNNYFYRLFRKIINQNKDLNTYIDSRIGLDTWNDYVSKFGLGTKINSELNSEAKGFLPDKNYYNDLYGRNRWKFSNIYSLSIGQGELLVSPIQMANLAAIIANRGNYITPHIIKSVQKDSINFLELKRESKETLIKKEYYDYIIDAMEEVVSSGSARRAYTKNIKICGKTSTVENPHGHDHSGFIGFAPKNEPKIAIAAYIENAGWGGRAAASISSLAIEYYLNKEIKRKWLESYVLKGEFIDYETE
;
A
#
# COMPACT_ATOMS: atom_id res chain seq x y z
N MET A 1 -11.51 -89.97 31.70
CA MET A 1 -10.39 -89.16 32.25
C MET A 1 -9.76 -88.37 31.11
N ILE A 2 -9.75 -87.12 31.22
CA ILE A 2 -9.12 -86.22 30.20
C ILE A 2 -7.61 -86.39 30.27
N GLY A 3 -7.00 -86.81 29.16
CA GLY A 3 -5.56 -87.15 29.12
C GLY A 3 -4.70 -85.90 29.40
N ILE A 4 -3.48 -86.07 29.93
CA ILE A 4 -2.56 -84.98 30.31
C ILE A 4 -2.36 -84.00 29.19
N LYS A 5 -2.29 -84.41 27.94
CA LYS A 5 -2.17 -83.56 26.75
C LYS A 5 -3.39 -82.65 26.55
N GLN A 6 -4.60 -83.11 26.82
CA GLN A 6 -5.83 -82.35 26.73
C GLN A 6 -5.94 -81.28 27.85
N ARG A 7 -5.43 -81.59 29.07
CA ARG A 7 -5.36 -80.64 30.17
C ARG A 7 -4.38 -79.49 29.87
N VAL A 8 -3.20 -79.83 29.30
CA VAL A 8 -2.21 -78.83 28.89
C VAL A 8 -2.78 -77.90 27.79
N LEU A 9 -3.50 -78.50 26.82
CA LEU A 9 -4.14 -77.69 25.75
C LEU A 9 -5.23 -76.76 26.31
N LEU A 10 -6.05 -77.22 27.25
CA LEU A 10 -7.08 -76.41 27.91
C LEU A 10 -6.47 -75.26 28.74
N ILE A 11 -5.37 -75.52 29.46
CA ILE A 11 -4.66 -74.53 30.23
C ILE A 11 -4.07 -73.43 29.26
N LEU A 12 -3.46 -73.85 28.16
CA LEU A 12 -2.90 -72.96 27.16
C LEU A 12 -3.97 -72.10 26.52
N LEU A 13 -5.11 -72.66 26.14
CA LEU A 13 -6.27 -71.96 25.63
C LEU A 13 -6.84 -70.91 26.64
N SER A 14 -6.92 -71.34 27.93
CA SER A 14 -7.38 -70.47 29.00
C SER A 14 -6.43 -69.24 29.21
N ILE A 15 -5.11 -69.51 29.18
CA ILE A 15 -4.11 -68.44 29.29
C ILE A 15 -4.23 -67.46 28.10
N ILE A 16 -4.33 -67.99 26.88
CA ILE A 16 -4.52 -67.16 25.67
C ILE A 16 -5.81 -66.35 25.79
N SER A 17 -6.91 -66.96 26.18
CA SER A 17 -8.19 -66.26 26.38
C SER A 17 -8.09 -65.19 27.46
N LEU A 18 -7.38 -65.41 28.54
CA LEU A 18 -7.15 -64.47 29.61
C LEU A 18 -6.33 -63.23 29.13
N VAL A 19 -5.30 -63.52 28.35
CA VAL A 19 -4.49 -62.45 27.72
C VAL A 19 -5.34 -61.60 26.78
N PHE A 20 -6.22 -62.22 25.98
CA PHE A 20 -7.13 -61.42 25.11
C PHE A 20 -8.14 -60.63 25.92
N ILE A 21 -8.71 -61.18 26.99
CA ILE A 21 -9.64 -60.49 27.87
C ILE A 21 -8.93 -59.34 28.55
N PHE A 22 -7.74 -59.50 29.08
CA PHE A 22 -6.94 -58.43 29.67
C PHE A 22 -6.59 -57.35 28.65
N ARG A 23 -6.24 -57.71 27.43
CA ARG A 23 -5.94 -56.77 26.36
C ARG A 23 -7.19 -55.99 25.93
N LEU A 24 -8.34 -56.66 25.84
CA LEU A 24 -9.63 -56.01 25.56
C LEU A 24 -10.03 -55.05 26.68
N LEU A 25 -9.91 -55.45 27.95
CA LEU A 25 -10.13 -54.59 29.11
C LEU A 25 -9.22 -53.35 29.09
N HIS A 26 -7.93 -53.56 28.80
CA HIS A 26 -6.97 -52.45 28.68
C HIS A 26 -7.36 -51.49 27.56
N LEU A 27 -7.75 -51.98 26.38
CA LEU A 27 -8.16 -51.20 25.23
C LEU A 27 -9.49 -50.46 25.45
N GLN A 28 -10.44 -51.04 26.19
CA GLN A 28 -11.78 -50.48 26.39
C GLN A 28 -11.90 -49.56 27.60
N ILE A 29 -11.10 -49.79 28.64
CA ILE A 29 -11.23 -49.05 29.92
C ILE A 29 -10.06 -48.08 30.14
N PHE A 30 -8.83 -48.49 29.79
CA PHE A 30 -7.63 -47.72 30.11
C PHE A 30 -7.06 -46.87 28.94
N THR A 31 -7.47 -47.15 27.70
CA THR A 31 -7.06 -46.33 26.53
C THR A 31 -8.22 -45.46 26.04
N SER A 32 -8.15 -44.18 26.37
CA SER A 32 -9.09 -43.15 25.86
C SER A 32 -8.81 -42.77 24.39
N ASP A 33 -7.64 -43.14 23.85
CA ASP A 33 -7.18 -42.72 22.53
C ASP A 33 -8.09 -43.20 21.39
N PHE A 34 -8.58 -44.45 21.47
CA PHE A 34 -9.51 -44.99 20.47
C PHE A 34 -10.90 -44.35 20.55
N LYS A 35 -11.34 -43.96 21.76
CA LYS A 35 -12.58 -43.23 21.94
C LYS A 35 -12.45 -41.80 21.37
N LEU A 36 -11.32 -41.14 21.64
CA LEU A 36 -10.99 -39.83 21.10
C LEU A 36 -10.89 -39.86 19.57
N LEU A 37 -10.22 -40.85 19.00
CA LEU A 37 -10.14 -41.05 17.54
C LEU A 37 -11.49 -41.37 16.91
N SER A 38 -12.35 -42.15 17.61
CA SER A 38 -13.72 -42.41 17.15
C SER A 38 -14.58 -41.15 17.17
N GLU A 39 -14.50 -40.34 18.23
CA GLU A 39 -15.19 -39.08 18.35
C GLU A 39 -14.69 -38.08 17.28
N GLN A 40 -13.39 -38.01 17.03
CA GLN A 40 -12.80 -37.16 15.97
C GLN A 40 -13.22 -37.61 14.56
N ASN A 41 -13.46 -38.88 14.32
CA ASN A 41 -13.94 -39.39 13.02
C ASN A 41 -15.45 -39.17 12.82
N ILE A 42 -16.21 -39.01 13.90
CA ILE A 42 -17.67 -38.83 13.86
C ILE A 42 -18.01 -37.33 13.80
N VAL A 43 -17.21 -36.47 14.43
CA VAL A 43 -17.46 -35.03 14.48
C VAL A 43 -16.79 -34.31 13.30
N GLN A 44 -17.59 -33.71 12.44
CA GLN A 44 -17.11 -32.87 11.36
C GLN A 44 -17.18 -31.39 11.79
N GLU A 45 -16.02 -30.72 11.73
CA GLU A 45 -15.93 -29.29 11.89
C GLU A 45 -16.21 -28.58 10.55
N ASN A 46 -17.23 -27.75 10.52
CA ASN A 46 -17.57 -26.92 9.39
C ASN A 46 -17.20 -25.46 9.70
N VAL A 47 -16.23 -24.93 8.97
CA VAL A 47 -15.76 -23.54 9.13
C VAL A 47 -16.72 -22.59 8.42
N ILE A 48 -17.18 -21.57 9.15
CA ILE A 48 -17.95 -20.44 8.59
C ILE A 48 -17.02 -19.24 8.48
N PHE A 49 -16.80 -18.81 7.24
CA PHE A 49 -15.95 -17.63 6.98
C PHE A 49 -16.71 -16.33 7.25
N PRO A 50 -16.11 -15.40 7.99
CA PRO A 50 -16.70 -14.09 8.21
C PRO A 50 -16.66 -13.25 6.95
N SER A 51 -17.65 -12.37 6.77
CA SER A 51 -17.54 -11.28 5.81
C SER A 51 -16.50 -10.27 6.31
N ARG A 52 -15.63 -9.81 5.42
CA ARG A 52 -14.64 -8.79 5.75
C ARG A 52 -15.29 -7.43 6.03
N GLY A 53 -14.66 -6.61 6.84
CA GLY A 53 -15.10 -5.23 7.09
C GLY A 53 -15.10 -4.38 5.80
N ILE A 54 -15.98 -3.40 5.73
CA ILE A 54 -16.08 -2.44 4.62
C ILE A 54 -15.09 -1.31 4.86
N VAL A 55 -14.53 -0.73 3.78
CA VAL A 55 -13.68 0.46 3.87
C VAL A 55 -14.41 1.64 3.26
N PHE A 56 -14.49 2.72 4.03
CA PHE A 56 -15.11 3.98 3.64
C PHE A 56 -14.06 5.06 3.40
N ASP A 57 -14.40 6.04 2.57
CA ASP A 57 -13.66 7.29 2.45
C ASP A 57 -13.93 8.20 3.69
N ARG A 58 -13.26 9.35 3.77
CA ARG A 58 -13.44 10.32 4.87
C ARG A 58 -14.86 10.91 4.96
N ASN A 59 -15.67 10.79 3.92
CA ASN A 59 -17.05 11.28 3.80
C ASN A 59 -18.08 10.15 3.88
N ASN A 60 -17.69 8.95 4.35
CA ASN A 60 -18.51 7.75 4.46
C ASN A 60 -19.01 7.18 3.11
N LYS A 61 -18.31 7.47 1.99
CA LYS A 61 -18.56 6.79 0.72
C LYS A 61 -17.83 5.44 0.73
N ILE A 62 -18.48 4.39 0.25
CA ILE A 62 -17.87 3.04 0.18
C ILE A 62 -16.78 3.04 -0.89
N ILE A 63 -15.56 2.64 -0.51
CA ILE A 63 -14.42 2.46 -1.42
C ILE A 63 -14.00 1.00 -1.57
N VAL A 64 -14.27 0.16 -0.56
CA VAL A 64 -14.13 -1.30 -0.67
C VAL A 64 -15.36 -1.96 -0.06
N ALA A 65 -16.01 -2.82 -0.84
CA ALA A 65 -17.19 -3.60 -0.44
C ALA A 65 -16.91 -5.11 -0.51
N ASN A 66 -17.92 -5.89 -0.19
CA ASN A 66 -17.94 -7.33 -0.41
C ASN A 66 -19.03 -7.65 -1.45
N GLN A 67 -18.68 -8.51 -2.41
CA GLN A 67 -19.60 -9.04 -3.41
C GLN A 67 -19.75 -10.54 -3.23
N ALA A 68 -20.97 -11.04 -3.28
CA ALA A 68 -21.21 -12.48 -3.30
C ALA A 68 -20.77 -13.06 -4.65
N ILE A 69 -20.11 -14.19 -4.60
CA ILE A 69 -19.81 -15.07 -5.73
C ILE A 69 -20.17 -16.50 -5.34
N TYR A 70 -20.31 -17.34 -6.33
CA TYR A 70 -20.71 -18.73 -6.12
C TYR A 70 -19.67 -19.67 -6.72
N ASP A 71 -19.30 -20.69 -5.94
CA ASP A 71 -18.51 -21.80 -6.42
C ASP A 71 -19.44 -23.01 -6.61
N ILE A 72 -19.22 -23.78 -7.66
CA ILE A 72 -19.87 -25.08 -7.83
C ILE A 72 -18.97 -26.15 -7.26
N LEU A 73 -19.50 -26.90 -6.33
CA LEU A 73 -18.87 -28.07 -5.74
C LEU A 73 -19.43 -29.33 -6.38
N VAL A 74 -18.63 -30.39 -6.42
CA VAL A 74 -19.03 -31.70 -6.91
C VAL A 74 -18.67 -32.80 -5.90
N VAL A 75 -19.60 -33.72 -5.65
CA VAL A 75 -19.38 -34.99 -4.94
C VAL A 75 -19.33 -36.09 -5.99
N PRO A 76 -18.16 -36.63 -6.34
CA PRO A 76 -18.03 -37.55 -7.48
C PRO A 76 -18.88 -38.80 -7.40
N LYS A 77 -19.18 -39.32 -6.19
CA LYS A 77 -20.01 -40.49 -5.98
C LYS A 77 -21.47 -40.28 -6.36
N ASP A 78 -21.96 -39.05 -6.22
CA ASP A 78 -23.38 -38.71 -6.36
C ASP A 78 -23.70 -38.15 -7.75
N ILE A 79 -22.76 -38.20 -8.69
CA ILE A 79 -22.95 -37.67 -10.05
C ILE A 79 -23.91 -38.60 -10.82
N GLU A 80 -25.05 -38.04 -11.15
CA GLU A 80 -26.03 -38.63 -12.10
C GLU A 80 -26.33 -37.60 -13.19
N LEU A 81 -25.70 -37.76 -14.36
CA LEU A 81 -25.90 -36.87 -15.50
C LEU A 81 -26.72 -37.59 -16.57
N ALA A 82 -27.99 -37.26 -16.64
CA ALA A 82 -28.86 -37.72 -17.73
C ALA A 82 -28.50 -37.05 -19.09
N ASP A 83 -28.07 -35.78 -19.06
CA ASP A 83 -27.64 -35.01 -20.22
C ASP A 83 -26.39 -34.19 -19.94
N THR A 84 -25.25 -34.75 -20.31
CA THR A 84 -23.93 -34.08 -20.19
C THR A 84 -23.85 -32.86 -21.13
N THR A 85 -24.50 -32.89 -22.30
CA THR A 85 -24.41 -31.81 -23.29
C THR A 85 -25.05 -30.53 -22.77
N SER A 86 -26.24 -30.63 -22.17
CA SER A 86 -26.94 -29.48 -21.57
C SER A 86 -26.16 -28.93 -20.38
N PHE A 87 -25.53 -29.80 -19.56
CA PHE A 87 -24.65 -29.37 -18.47
C PHE A 87 -23.46 -28.57 -18.99
N LEU A 88 -22.75 -29.05 -20.01
CA LEU A 88 -21.61 -28.36 -20.61
C LEU A 88 -21.99 -26.98 -21.17
N LYS A 89 -23.16 -26.88 -21.80
CA LYS A 89 -23.71 -25.61 -22.32
C LYS A 89 -24.05 -24.65 -21.18
N LEU A 90 -24.66 -25.13 -20.08
CA LEU A 90 -25.05 -24.32 -18.92
C LEU A 90 -23.85 -23.57 -18.32
N PHE A 91 -22.70 -24.25 -18.20
CA PHE A 91 -21.46 -23.67 -17.66
C PHE A 91 -20.52 -23.12 -18.72
N ASN A 92 -20.87 -23.22 -20.00
CA ASN A 92 -20.00 -22.83 -21.14
C ASN A 92 -18.58 -23.44 -21.01
N ILE A 93 -18.49 -24.74 -20.76
CA ILE A 93 -17.24 -25.48 -20.57
C ILE A 93 -17.07 -26.59 -21.61
N SER A 94 -15.80 -26.93 -21.89
CA SER A 94 -15.48 -28.06 -22.77
C SER A 94 -15.66 -29.41 -22.03
N LYS A 95 -15.86 -30.47 -22.81
CA LYS A 95 -15.92 -31.84 -22.30
C LYS A 95 -14.62 -32.24 -21.59
N ASP A 96 -13.47 -31.80 -22.13
CA ASP A 96 -12.15 -32.11 -21.55
C ASP A 96 -11.98 -31.40 -20.20
N PHE A 97 -12.43 -30.15 -20.06
CA PHE A 97 -12.45 -29.45 -18.78
C PHE A 97 -13.28 -30.22 -17.75
N PHE A 98 -14.49 -30.64 -18.14
CA PHE A 98 -15.38 -31.40 -17.28
C PHE A 98 -14.71 -32.69 -16.78
N ILE A 99 -14.18 -33.52 -17.70
CA ILE A 99 -13.52 -34.79 -17.36
C ILE A 99 -12.34 -34.54 -16.41
N ASN A 100 -11.47 -33.59 -16.74
CA ASN A 100 -10.31 -33.26 -15.90
C ASN A 100 -10.73 -32.84 -14.49
N LYS A 101 -11.79 -32.04 -14.34
CA LYS A 101 -12.28 -31.60 -13.02
C LYS A 101 -12.89 -32.74 -12.21
N ILE A 102 -13.63 -33.63 -12.83
CA ILE A 102 -14.18 -34.83 -12.17
C ILE A 102 -13.05 -35.78 -11.74
N ASP A 103 -12.02 -35.99 -12.57
CA ASP A 103 -10.88 -36.84 -12.23
C ASP A 103 -10.04 -36.24 -11.09
N GLN A 104 -9.85 -34.92 -11.07
CA GLN A 104 -9.22 -34.22 -9.94
C GLN A 104 -10.04 -34.39 -8.65
N ALA A 105 -11.36 -34.23 -8.72
CA ALA A 105 -12.24 -34.43 -7.58
C ALA A 105 -12.18 -35.85 -7.06
N LYS A 106 -12.23 -36.87 -7.94
CA LYS A 106 -12.09 -38.29 -7.57
C LYS A 106 -10.75 -38.62 -6.90
N LYS A 107 -9.63 -38.05 -7.39
CA LYS A 107 -8.30 -38.20 -6.79
C LYS A 107 -8.24 -37.64 -5.37
N TYR A 108 -8.96 -36.54 -5.10
CA TYR A 108 -9.04 -35.97 -3.76
C TYR A 108 -9.95 -36.81 -2.85
N SER A 109 -11.20 -37.02 -3.24
CA SER A 109 -12.17 -37.83 -2.51
C SER A 109 -13.37 -38.16 -3.37
N SER A 110 -13.86 -39.38 -3.31
CA SER A 110 -15.10 -39.77 -3.99
C SER A 110 -16.36 -39.28 -3.27
N ILE A 111 -16.29 -39.00 -1.96
CA ILE A 111 -17.44 -38.69 -1.09
C ILE A 111 -17.45 -37.28 -0.53
N LYS A 112 -16.31 -36.57 -0.55
CA LYS A 112 -16.25 -35.17 -0.06
C LYS A 112 -16.51 -34.18 -1.20
N PRO A 113 -17.21 -33.06 -0.92
CA PRO A 113 -17.36 -31.99 -1.89
C PRO A 113 -16.01 -31.47 -2.34
N SER A 114 -15.81 -31.35 -3.63
CA SER A 114 -14.61 -30.81 -4.27
C SER A 114 -14.98 -29.65 -5.18
N LEU A 115 -14.07 -28.68 -5.33
CA LEU A 115 -14.29 -27.52 -6.19
C LEU A 115 -14.32 -27.94 -7.67
N PHE A 116 -15.48 -27.77 -8.32
CA PHE A 116 -15.66 -28.02 -9.74
C PHE A 116 -15.47 -26.76 -10.60
N TYR A 117 -16.17 -25.68 -10.24
CA TYR A 117 -16.13 -24.44 -10.99
C TYR A 117 -16.09 -23.25 -10.03
N LYS A 118 -15.15 -22.32 -10.21
CA LYS A 118 -14.85 -21.23 -9.26
C LYS A 118 -15.40 -19.90 -9.75
N GLY A 119 -15.98 -19.10 -8.85
CA GLY A 119 -16.19 -17.68 -9.02
C GLY A 119 -17.25 -17.29 -10.05
N ILE A 120 -18.44 -17.87 -9.94
CA ILE A 120 -19.62 -17.50 -10.73
C ILE A 120 -20.18 -16.17 -10.21
N SER A 121 -20.43 -15.21 -11.10
CA SER A 121 -21.06 -13.93 -10.76
C SER A 121 -22.52 -14.08 -10.37
N ASN A 122 -23.11 -13.05 -9.76
CA ASN A 122 -24.54 -13.05 -9.45
C ASN A 122 -25.42 -13.22 -10.71
N GLU A 123 -25.03 -12.60 -11.83
CA GLU A 123 -25.74 -12.68 -13.09
C GLU A 123 -25.71 -14.10 -13.66
N GLU A 124 -24.53 -14.73 -13.70
CA GLU A 124 -24.36 -16.12 -14.13
C GLU A 124 -25.12 -17.07 -13.19
N PHE A 125 -25.07 -16.83 -11.87
CA PHE A 125 -25.73 -17.67 -10.88
C PHE A 125 -27.25 -17.65 -11.02
N ASN A 126 -27.88 -16.52 -11.33
CA ASN A 126 -29.31 -16.42 -11.53
C ASN A 126 -29.83 -17.38 -12.63
N VAL A 127 -28.98 -17.64 -13.64
CA VAL A 127 -29.30 -18.60 -14.71
C VAL A 127 -29.09 -20.04 -14.23
N ILE A 128 -27.96 -20.28 -13.55
CA ILE A 128 -27.57 -21.62 -13.11
C ILE A 128 -28.47 -22.14 -11.98
N GLN A 129 -28.92 -21.26 -11.08
CA GLN A 129 -29.70 -21.62 -9.90
C GLN A 129 -30.96 -22.41 -10.24
N GLN A 130 -31.62 -22.10 -11.35
CA GLN A 130 -32.86 -22.78 -11.77
C GLN A 130 -32.58 -24.18 -12.30
N GLU A 131 -31.42 -24.42 -12.82
CA GLU A 131 -31.05 -25.65 -13.52
C GLU A 131 -30.21 -26.62 -12.68
N ILE A 132 -29.41 -26.10 -11.72
CA ILE A 132 -28.43 -26.91 -11.00
C ILE A 132 -29.03 -28.08 -10.22
N GLY A 133 -30.27 -27.92 -9.74
CA GLY A 133 -31.02 -28.97 -9.06
C GLY A 133 -31.34 -30.21 -9.91
N LYS A 134 -31.20 -30.10 -11.25
CA LYS A 134 -31.39 -31.24 -12.18
C LYS A 134 -30.13 -32.12 -12.29
N TYR A 135 -29.01 -31.72 -11.66
CA TYR A 135 -27.72 -32.38 -11.76
C TYR A 135 -27.26 -32.88 -10.38
N PRO A 136 -27.71 -34.07 -9.93
CA PRO A 136 -27.26 -34.66 -8.66
C PRO A 136 -25.74 -34.74 -8.57
N GLY A 137 -25.22 -34.57 -7.37
CA GLY A 137 -23.79 -34.52 -7.12
C GLY A 137 -23.15 -33.13 -7.25
N PHE A 138 -23.89 -32.14 -7.79
CA PHE A 138 -23.43 -30.76 -7.84
C PHE A 138 -24.18 -29.88 -6.83
N SER A 139 -23.44 -29.00 -6.16
CA SER A 139 -24.01 -28.06 -5.19
C SER A 139 -23.35 -26.68 -5.31
N VAL A 140 -24.03 -25.67 -4.80
CA VAL A 140 -23.56 -24.28 -4.83
C VAL A 140 -23.04 -23.89 -3.46
N SER A 141 -21.87 -23.28 -3.42
CA SER A 141 -21.29 -22.70 -2.22
C SER A 141 -21.12 -21.20 -2.42
N ALA A 142 -21.85 -20.40 -1.64
CA ALA A 142 -21.70 -18.96 -1.66
C ALA A 142 -20.44 -18.52 -0.92
N LYS A 143 -19.67 -17.61 -1.53
CA LYS A 143 -18.49 -16.97 -0.93
C LYS A 143 -18.56 -15.47 -1.15
N THR A 144 -17.77 -14.73 -0.39
CA THR A 144 -17.61 -13.29 -0.59
C THR A 144 -16.21 -12.99 -1.12
N ILE A 145 -16.14 -12.15 -2.15
CA ILE A 145 -14.88 -11.55 -2.61
C ILE A 145 -14.91 -10.05 -2.40
N ARG A 146 -13.74 -9.43 -2.48
CA ARG A 146 -13.62 -7.97 -2.44
C ARG A 146 -14.10 -7.36 -3.74
N GLN A 147 -14.77 -6.23 -3.62
CA GLN A 147 -15.20 -5.38 -4.71
C GLN A 147 -14.71 -3.95 -4.47
N TYR A 148 -14.16 -3.36 -5.51
CA TYR A 148 -13.65 -1.99 -5.53
C TYR A 148 -14.50 -1.16 -6.52
N PRO A 149 -15.58 -0.51 -6.04
CA PRO A 149 -16.60 0.10 -6.92
C PRO A 149 -16.03 1.17 -7.87
N ASN A 150 -15.02 1.90 -7.40
CA ASN A 150 -14.44 3.03 -8.14
C ASN A 150 -13.26 2.65 -9.04
N LYS A 151 -12.77 1.41 -9.00
CA LYS A 151 -11.66 0.88 -9.81
C LYS A 151 -10.35 1.66 -9.71
N ILE A 152 -10.11 2.33 -8.59
CA ILE A 152 -8.94 3.18 -8.31
C ILE A 152 -8.27 2.79 -6.99
N LEU A 153 -7.19 3.49 -6.62
CA LEU A 153 -6.45 3.26 -5.36
C LEU A 153 -5.82 1.86 -5.26
N SER A 154 -5.55 1.21 -6.38
CA SER A 154 -5.07 -0.18 -6.40
C SER A 154 -3.90 -0.46 -5.47
N HIS A 155 -2.89 0.43 -5.46
CA HIS A 155 -1.70 0.28 -4.63
C HIS A 155 -1.96 0.54 -3.15
N THR A 156 -2.91 1.42 -2.84
CA THR A 156 -3.23 1.88 -1.50
C THR A 156 -4.19 0.93 -0.79
N LEU A 157 -5.27 0.56 -1.47
CA LEU A 157 -6.22 -0.43 -0.95
C LEU A 157 -5.58 -1.81 -0.90
N GLY A 158 -4.80 -2.12 -1.91
CA GLY A 158 -4.24 -3.45 -2.08
C GLY A 158 -5.29 -4.46 -2.55
N TYR A 159 -5.02 -5.71 -2.34
CA TYR A 159 -5.92 -6.81 -2.71
C TYR A 159 -5.82 -7.98 -1.73
N VAL A 160 -6.82 -8.85 -1.80
CA VAL A 160 -6.93 -10.08 -1.00
C VAL A 160 -6.65 -11.27 -1.90
N GLY A 161 -5.78 -12.14 -1.47
CA GLY A 161 -5.39 -13.35 -2.18
C GLY A 161 -5.34 -14.57 -1.26
N GLU A 162 -5.15 -15.75 -1.85
CA GLU A 162 -4.93 -16.97 -1.10
C GLU A 162 -3.61 -16.91 -0.34
N ILE A 163 -3.61 -17.36 0.92
CA ILE A 163 -2.43 -17.35 1.78
C ILE A 163 -1.31 -18.21 1.21
N SER A 164 -0.12 -17.64 1.10
CA SER A 164 1.06 -18.39 0.67
C SER A 164 1.61 -19.31 1.79
N PRO A 165 2.31 -20.43 1.44
CA PRO A 165 2.95 -21.29 2.43
C PRO A 165 3.93 -20.54 3.36
N ASN A 166 4.56 -19.47 2.87
CA ASN A 166 5.48 -18.66 3.66
C ASN A 166 4.76 -17.76 4.66
N GLU A 167 3.58 -17.23 4.30
CA GLU A 167 2.75 -16.44 5.20
C GLU A 167 2.09 -17.32 6.24
N LEU A 168 1.63 -18.52 5.84
CA LEU A 168 1.06 -19.51 6.75
C LEU A 168 2.04 -19.89 7.86
N LYS A 169 3.34 -20.09 7.54
CA LYS A 169 4.38 -20.36 8.55
C LYS A 169 4.61 -19.21 9.53
N LYS A 170 4.23 -17.98 9.17
CA LYS A 170 4.36 -16.78 10.02
C LYS A 170 3.12 -16.51 10.86
N ASP A 171 2.04 -17.27 10.65
CA ASP A 171 0.80 -17.12 11.43
C ASP A 171 0.97 -17.74 12.83
N SER A 172 1.45 -16.92 13.75
CA SER A 172 1.64 -17.32 15.16
C SER A 172 0.35 -17.59 15.92
N LEU A 173 -0.80 -17.16 15.38
CA LEU A 173 -2.12 -17.32 16.00
C LEU A 173 -2.84 -18.59 15.48
N ASN A 174 -2.28 -19.28 14.51
CA ASN A 174 -2.89 -20.44 13.84
C ASN A 174 -4.32 -20.14 13.34
N TYR A 175 -4.56 -18.91 12.90
CA TYR A 175 -5.86 -18.48 12.40
C TYR A 175 -6.15 -19.02 11.00
N TYR A 176 -5.12 -19.09 10.15
CA TYR A 176 -5.25 -19.46 8.76
C TYR A 176 -5.00 -20.94 8.50
N SER A 177 -5.69 -21.43 7.48
CA SER A 177 -5.46 -22.74 6.87
C SER A 177 -5.11 -22.56 5.40
N SER A 178 -4.50 -23.59 4.78
CA SER A 178 -4.25 -23.56 3.33
C SER A 178 -5.55 -23.35 2.55
N GLY A 179 -5.56 -22.43 1.60
CA GLY A 179 -6.75 -22.03 0.84
C GLY A 179 -7.53 -20.85 1.42
N ASP A 180 -7.17 -20.37 2.61
CA ASP A 180 -7.77 -19.16 3.18
C ASP A 180 -7.29 -17.90 2.46
N PHE A 181 -8.10 -16.85 2.53
CA PHE A 181 -7.79 -15.56 1.93
C PHE A 181 -7.26 -14.58 2.98
N VAL A 182 -6.20 -13.83 2.60
CA VAL A 182 -5.51 -12.85 3.44
C VAL A 182 -5.24 -11.58 2.64
N GLY A 183 -5.16 -10.42 3.29
CA GLY A 183 -4.70 -9.18 2.66
C GLY A 183 -3.23 -9.26 2.25
N ILE A 184 -2.95 -9.12 0.96
CA ILE A 184 -1.60 -9.26 0.38
C ILE A 184 -0.83 -7.95 0.40
N SER A 185 -1.50 -6.83 0.15
CA SER A 185 -0.88 -5.51 0.08
C SER A 185 -1.81 -4.40 0.58
N GLY A 186 -1.29 -3.19 0.69
CA GLY A 186 -2.06 -1.99 1.03
C GLY A 186 -2.78 -2.06 2.37
N ILE A 187 -3.93 -1.38 2.46
CA ILE A 187 -4.80 -1.35 3.64
C ILE A 187 -5.31 -2.76 3.98
N GLU A 188 -5.63 -3.57 2.98
CA GLU A 188 -6.07 -4.95 3.19
C GLU A 188 -5.07 -5.75 4.02
N LYS A 189 -3.77 -5.54 3.81
CA LYS A 189 -2.70 -6.19 4.59
C LYS A 189 -2.45 -5.51 5.93
N SER A 190 -2.31 -4.18 5.93
CA SER A 190 -1.94 -3.43 7.14
C SER A 190 -3.01 -3.54 8.24
N TYR A 191 -4.27 -3.65 7.83
CA TYR A 191 -5.42 -3.72 8.73
C TYR A 191 -6.13 -5.07 8.70
N GLU A 192 -5.43 -6.13 8.26
CA GLU A 192 -5.96 -7.50 8.16
C GLU A 192 -6.65 -7.95 9.44
N ASN A 193 -6.05 -7.72 10.62
CA ASN A 193 -6.60 -8.14 11.91
C ASN A 193 -7.95 -7.50 12.24
N PHE A 194 -8.24 -6.31 11.71
CA PHE A 194 -9.54 -5.66 11.86
C PHE A 194 -10.52 -6.10 10.78
N LEU A 195 -10.04 -6.19 9.53
CA LEU A 195 -10.87 -6.45 8.36
C LEU A 195 -11.31 -7.91 8.25
N ARG A 196 -10.49 -8.89 8.66
CA ARG A 196 -10.76 -10.32 8.44
C ARG A 196 -11.93 -10.90 9.23
N GLY A 197 -12.24 -10.32 10.42
CA GLY A 197 -13.22 -10.89 11.36
C GLY A 197 -12.72 -12.14 12.10
N ASN A 198 -13.63 -12.89 12.70
CA ASN A 198 -13.33 -14.16 13.36
C ASN A 198 -14.18 -15.28 12.76
N LYS A 199 -13.52 -16.40 12.41
CA LYS A 199 -14.19 -17.59 11.89
C LYS A 199 -15.20 -18.13 12.91
N GLY A 200 -16.32 -18.64 12.40
CA GLY A 200 -17.25 -19.45 13.15
C GLY A 200 -16.98 -20.93 12.89
N TYR A 201 -17.42 -21.78 13.80
CA TYR A 201 -17.29 -23.22 13.69
C TYR A 201 -18.60 -23.89 14.08
N ILE A 202 -19.09 -24.77 13.21
CA ILE A 202 -20.26 -25.62 13.48
C ILE A 202 -19.80 -27.06 13.49
N TYR A 203 -20.09 -27.78 14.57
CA TYR A 203 -19.73 -29.16 14.76
C TYR A 203 -20.93 -30.06 14.48
N LYS A 204 -20.80 -30.97 13.50
CA LYS A 204 -21.84 -31.93 13.11
C LYS A 204 -21.38 -33.36 13.31
N ILE A 205 -22.33 -34.22 13.65
CA ILE A 205 -22.11 -35.67 13.74
C ILE A 205 -22.35 -36.28 12.36
N ASN A 206 -21.37 -37.01 11.83
CA ASN A 206 -21.48 -37.71 10.57
C ASN A 206 -21.52 -39.23 10.82
N ASN A 207 -22.30 -39.94 10.01
CA ASN A 207 -22.28 -41.40 9.98
C ASN A 207 -21.05 -41.93 9.22
N VAL A 208 -20.87 -43.23 9.20
CA VAL A 208 -19.77 -43.93 8.50
C VAL A 208 -19.75 -43.70 6.97
N LYS A 209 -20.83 -43.18 6.41
CA LYS A 209 -20.93 -42.82 5.00
C LYS A 209 -20.57 -41.33 4.74
N GLY A 210 -20.29 -40.56 5.80
CA GLY A 210 -19.99 -39.12 5.72
C GLY A 210 -21.24 -38.24 5.66
N GLU A 211 -22.44 -38.76 5.90
CA GLU A 211 -23.69 -38.01 5.91
C GLU A 211 -23.93 -37.41 7.31
N SER A 212 -24.32 -36.13 7.37
CA SER A 212 -24.63 -35.46 8.63
C SER A 212 -25.93 -36.02 9.24
N VAL A 213 -25.84 -36.56 10.46
CA VAL A 213 -26.98 -37.14 11.19
C VAL A 213 -27.48 -36.28 12.34
N GLY A 214 -26.78 -35.21 12.67
CA GLY A 214 -27.22 -34.28 13.74
C GLY A 214 -26.15 -33.26 14.13
N ASP A 215 -26.53 -32.39 15.05
CA ASP A 215 -25.62 -31.42 15.65
C ASP A 215 -24.85 -32.04 16.82
N TYR A 216 -23.58 -31.69 16.96
CA TYR A 216 -22.74 -32.21 18.06
C TYR A 216 -23.07 -31.40 19.35
N ASN A 217 -23.28 -32.14 20.46
CA ASN A 217 -23.58 -31.58 21.80
C ASN A 217 -24.64 -30.46 21.77
N ASP A 218 -25.73 -30.63 21.02
CA ASP A 218 -26.81 -29.67 20.92
C ASP A 218 -26.32 -28.23 20.59
N LYS A 219 -25.26 -28.13 19.76
CA LYS A 219 -24.60 -26.86 19.34
C LYS A 219 -23.85 -26.11 20.43
N SER A 220 -23.67 -26.70 21.62
CA SER A 220 -22.98 -26.04 22.74
C SER A 220 -21.50 -25.72 22.45
N ASN A 221 -20.90 -26.43 21.50
CA ASN A 221 -19.51 -26.23 21.05
C ASN A 221 -19.40 -25.27 19.85
N ASP A 222 -20.53 -24.85 19.26
CA ASP A 222 -20.51 -23.97 18.10
C ASP A 222 -19.94 -22.60 18.45
N ILE A 223 -19.10 -22.08 17.58
CA ILE A 223 -18.51 -20.75 17.70
C ILE A 223 -19.16 -19.83 16.68
N VAL A 224 -19.80 -18.77 17.16
CA VAL A 224 -20.48 -17.82 16.31
C VAL A 224 -19.48 -17.01 15.50
N VAL A 225 -19.68 -16.97 14.18
CA VAL A 225 -18.89 -16.14 13.26
C VAL A 225 -19.06 -14.64 13.60
N LYS A 226 -17.94 -13.89 13.60
CA LYS A 226 -17.97 -12.44 13.80
C LYS A 226 -17.41 -11.76 12.57
N ARG A 227 -18.20 -10.89 11.94
CA ARG A 227 -17.75 -10.11 10.77
C ARG A 227 -16.55 -9.23 11.10
N GLY A 228 -15.76 -8.87 10.11
CA GLY A 228 -14.68 -7.90 10.22
C GLY A 228 -15.20 -6.51 10.56
N LYS A 229 -14.33 -5.69 11.17
CA LYS A 229 -14.61 -4.31 11.53
C LYS A 229 -14.51 -3.41 10.32
N ASP A 230 -15.42 -2.47 10.22
CA ASP A 230 -15.38 -1.44 9.19
C ASP A 230 -14.33 -0.37 9.52
N ILE A 231 -13.78 0.25 8.47
CA ILE A 231 -12.71 1.24 8.57
C ILE A 231 -13.11 2.50 7.81
N ILE A 232 -12.89 3.67 8.40
CA ILE A 232 -12.96 4.95 7.73
C ILE A 232 -11.54 5.40 7.40
N SER A 233 -11.25 5.56 6.12
CA SER A 233 -9.96 6.09 5.65
C SER A 233 -9.96 7.62 5.65
N THR A 234 -8.78 8.21 5.49
CA THR A 234 -8.60 9.66 5.34
C THR A 234 -8.80 10.14 3.90
N ILE A 235 -8.92 9.21 2.96
CA ILE A 235 -9.02 9.49 1.52
C ILE A 235 -10.30 10.28 1.20
N ASN A 236 -10.15 11.29 0.35
CA ASN A 236 -11.26 11.94 -0.34
C ASN A 236 -11.38 11.33 -1.72
N ILE A 237 -12.42 10.49 -1.91
CA ILE A 237 -12.57 9.71 -3.14
C ILE A 237 -12.73 10.59 -4.39
N ASP A 238 -13.39 11.75 -4.28
CA ASP A 238 -13.61 12.64 -5.41
C ASP A 238 -12.29 13.28 -5.86
N LEU A 239 -11.43 13.70 -4.92
CA LEU A 239 -10.08 14.20 -5.21
C LEU A 239 -9.20 13.10 -5.82
N GLN A 240 -9.27 11.89 -5.27
CA GLN A 240 -8.50 10.75 -5.76
C GLN A 240 -8.86 10.41 -7.21
N LEU A 241 -10.16 10.31 -7.53
CA LEU A 241 -10.64 10.08 -8.89
C LEU A 241 -10.12 11.15 -9.86
N TYR A 242 -10.15 12.40 -9.43
CA TYR A 242 -9.67 13.51 -10.25
C TYR A 242 -8.16 13.44 -10.49
N ILE A 243 -7.37 13.15 -9.45
CA ILE A 243 -5.91 13.01 -9.57
C ILE A 243 -5.55 11.82 -10.46
N GLU A 244 -6.18 10.66 -10.30
CA GLU A 244 -5.92 9.50 -11.18
C GLU A 244 -6.28 9.80 -12.64
N LYS A 245 -7.36 10.56 -12.87
CA LYS A 245 -7.70 11.05 -14.22
C LYS A 245 -6.61 11.95 -14.80
N LEU A 246 -6.02 12.85 -14.01
CA LEU A 246 -4.92 13.71 -14.46
C LEU A 246 -3.63 12.92 -14.75
N LEU A 247 -3.46 11.76 -14.12
CA LEU A 247 -2.30 10.89 -14.30
C LEU A 247 -2.44 9.89 -15.45
N LEU A 248 -3.58 9.84 -16.14
CA LEU A 248 -3.72 8.99 -17.32
C LEU A 248 -2.62 9.27 -18.35
N ASN A 249 -2.04 8.23 -18.93
CA ASN A 249 -0.92 8.27 -19.89
C ASN A 249 0.34 8.96 -19.34
N LYS A 250 0.60 8.82 -18.04
CA LYS A 250 1.79 9.36 -17.38
C LYS A 250 2.38 8.33 -16.43
N VAL A 251 3.67 8.40 -16.20
CA VAL A 251 4.35 7.59 -15.19
C VAL A 251 4.75 8.52 -14.04
N GLY A 252 4.37 8.16 -12.83
CA GLY A 252 4.69 9.01 -11.68
C GLY A 252 3.71 8.85 -10.51
N SER A 253 3.67 9.86 -9.66
CA SER A 253 2.81 9.84 -8.46
C SER A 253 2.40 11.24 -8.00
N VAL A 254 1.28 11.28 -7.31
CA VAL A 254 0.79 12.47 -6.60
C VAL A 254 0.33 12.07 -5.21
N VAL A 255 0.78 12.79 -4.19
CA VAL A 255 0.37 12.62 -2.80
C VAL A 255 -0.14 13.95 -2.27
N ALA A 256 -1.35 13.97 -1.72
CA ALA A 256 -1.99 15.13 -1.11
C ALA A 256 -2.31 14.86 0.36
N ILE A 257 -1.96 15.78 1.24
CA ILE A 257 -2.08 15.67 2.70
C ILE A 257 -2.82 16.90 3.23
N GLU A 258 -3.69 16.72 4.21
CA GLU A 258 -4.24 17.82 5.01
C GLU A 258 -3.21 18.23 6.06
N PRO A 259 -2.63 19.44 5.97
CA PRO A 259 -1.50 19.82 6.84
C PRO A 259 -1.82 19.77 8.32
N SER A 260 -3.01 20.19 8.71
CA SER A 260 -3.42 20.30 10.12
C SER A 260 -3.55 18.95 10.85
N SER A 261 -3.93 17.90 10.13
CA SER A 261 -4.21 16.57 10.71
C SER A 261 -3.18 15.50 10.31
N GLY A 262 -2.43 15.71 9.22
CA GLY A 262 -1.60 14.68 8.61
C GLY A 262 -2.41 13.64 7.82
N GLU A 263 -3.72 13.82 7.67
CA GLU A 263 -4.59 12.92 6.90
C GLU A 263 -4.19 12.93 5.41
N ILE A 264 -3.94 11.76 4.83
CA ILE A 264 -3.69 11.61 3.39
C ILE A 264 -5.03 11.76 2.66
N LEU A 265 -5.20 12.87 1.95
CA LEU A 265 -6.42 13.18 1.18
C LEU A 265 -6.51 12.38 -0.11
N ALA A 266 -5.38 12.19 -0.75
CA ALA A 266 -5.25 11.40 -1.97
C ALA A 266 -3.81 10.89 -2.11
N ILE A 267 -3.67 9.70 -2.69
CA ILE A 267 -2.38 9.08 -2.97
C ILE A 267 -2.50 8.22 -4.23
N ALA A 268 -1.91 8.69 -5.30
CA ALA A 268 -2.01 8.08 -6.62
C ALA A 268 -0.64 7.70 -7.15
N SER A 269 -0.52 6.50 -7.69
CA SER A 269 0.64 5.98 -8.40
C SER A 269 0.22 5.57 -9.81
N SER A 270 0.95 6.01 -10.82
CA SER A 270 0.67 5.72 -12.24
C SER A 270 1.89 5.08 -12.91
N PRO A 271 1.68 4.08 -13.81
CA PRO A 271 0.40 3.47 -14.18
C PRO A 271 -0.29 2.79 -13.00
N SER A 272 -1.62 2.85 -13.02
CA SER A 272 -2.48 2.15 -12.07
C SER A 272 -3.19 0.98 -12.78
N TYR A 273 -3.92 0.17 -12.03
CA TYR A 273 -4.74 -0.92 -12.55
C TYR A 273 -6.08 -0.99 -11.80
N ASP A 274 -7.08 -1.63 -12.39
CA ASP A 274 -8.34 -1.91 -11.69
C ASP A 274 -8.09 -3.00 -10.63
N PRO A 275 -8.22 -2.71 -9.32
CA PRO A 275 -7.96 -3.72 -8.29
C PRO A 275 -8.89 -4.94 -8.37
N ASN A 276 -10.06 -4.82 -9.03
CA ASN A 276 -10.97 -5.94 -9.22
C ASN A 276 -10.37 -7.06 -10.09
N ILE A 277 -9.44 -6.76 -10.99
CA ILE A 277 -8.80 -7.80 -11.81
C ILE A 277 -7.92 -8.76 -11.01
N LEU A 278 -7.51 -8.34 -9.79
CA LEU A 278 -6.78 -9.19 -8.84
C LEU A 278 -7.71 -9.87 -7.83
N THR A 279 -9.00 -9.97 -8.14
CA THR A 279 -9.98 -10.74 -7.36
C THR A 279 -10.54 -11.89 -8.19
N GLY A 280 -10.97 -12.97 -7.54
CA GLY A 280 -11.69 -14.06 -8.19
C GLY A 280 -10.83 -15.00 -9.04
N ARG A 281 -11.45 -15.51 -10.11
CA ARG A 281 -10.97 -16.65 -10.91
C ARG A 281 -9.70 -16.39 -11.72
N PHE A 282 -9.54 -15.18 -12.26
CA PHE A 282 -8.47 -14.82 -13.19
C PHE A 282 -7.25 -14.17 -12.52
N TYR A 283 -7.17 -14.23 -11.19
CA TYR A 283 -6.09 -13.61 -10.42
C TYR A 283 -4.69 -13.91 -10.99
N SER A 284 -4.36 -15.18 -11.19
CA SER A 284 -3.00 -15.58 -11.61
C SER A 284 -2.63 -15.08 -13.00
N GLU A 285 -3.57 -15.10 -13.94
CA GLU A 285 -3.37 -14.62 -15.30
C GLU A 285 -3.17 -13.11 -15.31
N ASN A 286 -4.04 -12.38 -14.63
CA ASN A 286 -4.00 -10.92 -14.53
C ASN A 286 -2.77 -10.44 -13.77
N PHE A 287 -2.38 -11.11 -12.69
CA PHE A 287 -1.16 -10.79 -11.96
C PHE A 287 0.08 -10.96 -12.83
N ASN A 288 0.18 -12.08 -13.56
CA ASN A 288 1.28 -12.33 -14.50
C ASN A 288 1.32 -11.29 -15.65
N PHE A 289 0.16 -10.86 -16.14
CA PHE A 289 0.06 -9.80 -17.14
C PHE A 289 0.62 -8.49 -16.60
N LEU A 290 0.15 -8.03 -15.42
CA LEU A 290 0.64 -6.82 -14.77
C LEU A 290 2.12 -6.88 -14.38
N GLN A 291 2.62 -8.06 -14.01
CA GLN A 291 4.01 -8.26 -13.62
C GLN A 291 4.99 -8.14 -14.80
N LYS A 292 4.54 -8.54 -16.00
CA LYS A 292 5.34 -8.48 -17.23
C LYS A 292 5.35 -7.10 -17.88
N ASP A 293 4.46 -6.21 -17.48
CA ASP A 293 4.37 -4.85 -18.02
C ASP A 293 5.62 -4.04 -17.65
N THR A 294 6.28 -3.50 -18.66
CA THR A 294 7.53 -2.73 -18.53
C THR A 294 7.33 -1.44 -17.75
N LEU A 295 6.13 -0.86 -17.76
CA LEU A 295 5.76 0.33 -16.98
C LEU A 295 5.51 0.02 -15.48
N LYS A 296 5.56 -1.27 -15.09
CA LYS A 296 5.47 -1.73 -13.70
C LYS A 296 4.24 -1.21 -12.95
N PRO A 297 3.01 -1.50 -13.42
CA PRO A 297 1.79 -1.01 -12.78
C PRO A 297 1.57 -1.55 -11.36
N LEU A 298 2.23 -2.63 -10.94
CA LEU A 298 2.19 -3.14 -9.57
C LEU A 298 3.07 -2.34 -8.59
N PHE A 299 3.97 -1.49 -9.11
CA PHE A 299 4.92 -0.74 -8.28
C PHE A 299 4.29 0.54 -7.74
N ASN A 300 4.18 0.66 -6.41
CA ASN A 300 3.63 1.86 -5.76
C ASN A 300 4.65 3.00 -5.73
N ARG A 301 4.63 3.86 -6.76
CA ARG A 301 5.55 5.00 -6.86
C ARG A 301 5.38 6.01 -5.75
N SER A 302 4.21 6.14 -5.17
CA SER A 302 3.93 7.15 -4.15
C SER A 302 4.74 6.97 -2.88
N VAL A 303 5.03 5.71 -2.50
CA VAL A 303 5.72 5.37 -1.25
C VAL A 303 6.98 4.54 -1.42
N SER A 304 7.10 3.80 -2.54
CA SER A 304 8.22 2.86 -2.76
C SER A 304 9.29 3.40 -3.70
N ALA A 305 8.94 4.30 -4.64
CA ALA A 305 9.92 4.95 -5.49
C ALA A 305 10.72 5.99 -4.71
N VAL A 306 11.99 6.13 -5.05
CA VAL A 306 12.87 7.14 -4.48
C VAL A 306 13.56 7.90 -5.60
N TYR A 307 13.57 9.21 -5.46
CA TYR A 307 14.11 10.13 -6.45
C TYR A 307 14.96 11.21 -5.77
N PRO A 308 15.92 11.81 -6.45
CA PRO A 308 16.52 13.03 -5.96
C PRO A 308 15.45 14.13 -5.80
N PRO A 309 15.40 14.85 -4.68
CA PRO A 309 14.41 15.92 -4.48
C PRO A 309 14.66 17.13 -5.38
N GLY A 310 15.88 17.30 -5.86
CA GLY A 310 16.29 18.44 -6.68
C GLY A 310 15.98 19.78 -6.01
N SER A 311 15.58 20.78 -6.78
CA SER A 311 15.37 22.15 -6.30
C SER A 311 14.27 22.31 -5.23
N MET A 312 13.44 21.30 -4.96
CA MET A 312 12.52 21.34 -3.82
C MET A 312 13.27 21.31 -2.49
N PHE A 313 14.42 20.69 -2.45
CA PHE A 313 15.27 20.59 -1.26
C PHE A 313 15.89 21.92 -0.84
N LYS A 314 15.97 22.91 -1.75
CA LYS A 314 16.46 24.25 -1.46
C LYS A 314 15.69 24.96 -0.35
N LEU A 315 14.43 24.60 -0.13
CA LEU A 315 13.62 25.10 0.98
C LEU A 315 14.18 24.67 2.34
N ILE A 316 14.56 23.39 2.48
CA ILE A 316 15.21 22.87 3.70
C ILE A 316 16.56 23.53 3.89
N GLN A 317 17.37 23.67 2.84
CA GLN A 317 18.67 24.36 2.91
C GLN A 317 18.51 25.79 3.41
N SER A 318 17.48 26.50 2.95
CA SER A 318 17.19 27.86 3.39
C SER A 318 16.82 27.93 4.86
N LEU A 319 15.96 27.02 5.33
CA LEU A 319 15.54 26.94 6.72
C LEU A 319 16.72 26.63 7.65
N ILE A 320 17.58 25.69 7.26
CA ILE A 320 18.79 25.35 8.04
C ILE A 320 19.75 26.56 8.10
N ALA A 321 19.98 27.23 6.97
CA ALA A 321 20.89 28.38 6.93
C ALA A 321 20.41 29.56 7.80
N LEU A 322 19.10 29.81 7.82
CA LEU A 322 18.50 30.83 8.69
C LEU A 322 18.58 30.42 10.17
N GLN A 323 18.32 29.14 10.48
CA GLN A 323 18.35 28.62 11.85
C GLN A 323 19.78 28.64 12.43
N GLU A 324 20.79 28.27 11.63
CA GLU A 324 22.21 28.32 12.01
C GLU A 324 22.78 29.75 11.97
N GLY A 325 22.02 30.74 11.47
CA GLY A 325 22.48 32.14 11.40
C GLY A 325 23.66 32.35 10.45
N VAL A 326 23.89 31.43 9.49
CA VAL A 326 25.04 31.50 8.57
C VAL A 326 24.83 32.48 7.43
N ILE A 327 23.59 33.01 7.29
CA ILE A 327 23.26 34.08 6.33
C ILE A 327 22.32 35.12 6.94
N ASP A 328 22.42 36.35 6.46
CA ASP A 328 21.36 37.34 6.52
C ASP A 328 20.47 37.16 5.28
N PRO A 329 19.15 36.97 5.42
CA PRO A 329 18.24 36.72 4.30
C PRO A 329 18.19 37.91 3.31
N ASN A 330 18.49 39.13 3.75
CA ASN A 330 18.49 40.34 2.94
C ASN A 330 19.84 40.61 2.28
N TYR A 331 20.90 39.92 2.68
CA TYR A 331 22.20 40.13 2.10
C TYR A 331 22.26 39.66 0.65
N LYS A 332 22.74 40.52 -0.26
CA LYS A 332 22.81 40.26 -1.70
C LYS A 332 24.19 39.80 -2.12
N TYR A 333 24.22 38.60 -2.71
CA TYR A 333 25.41 38.04 -3.35
C TYR A 333 25.35 38.28 -4.87
N PHE A 334 26.46 38.66 -5.48
CA PHE A 334 26.58 38.59 -6.93
C PHE A 334 26.78 37.15 -7.37
N ILE A 335 25.85 36.61 -8.14
CA ILE A 335 25.84 35.26 -8.68
C ILE A 335 26.22 35.34 -10.16
N ASN A 336 27.26 34.60 -10.51
CA ASN A 336 27.64 34.30 -11.89
C ASN A 336 27.52 32.78 -12.09
N ASN A 337 27.30 32.35 -13.31
CA ASN A 337 27.03 30.93 -13.61
C ASN A 337 28.34 30.14 -13.85
N THR A 338 29.37 30.39 -13.05
CA THR A 338 30.73 29.86 -13.28
C THR A 338 31.09 28.64 -12.44
N ILE A 339 30.28 28.30 -11.41
CA ILE A 339 30.63 27.23 -10.47
C ILE A 339 29.93 25.93 -10.83
N ILE A 340 28.60 26.00 -10.99
CA ILE A 340 27.77 24.85 -11.41
C ILE A 340 26.75 25.34 -12.43
N GLY A 341 26.19 24.41 -13.23
CA GLY A 341 25.14 24.73 -14.20
C GLY A 341 23.94 25.40 -13.54
N ASP A 342 23.50 26.54 -14.06
CA ASP A 342 22.39 27.33 -13.51
C ASP A 342 21.59 27.97 -14.63
N LEU A 343 20.28 27.84 -14.57
CA LEU A 343 19.35 28.50 -15.50
C LEU A 343 18.98 29.92 -15.04
N ALA A 344 19.27 30.27 -13.78
CA ALA A 344 19.03 31.59 -13.23
C ALA A 344 20.03 32.58 -13.85
N PRO A 345 19.60 33.79 -14.29
CA PRO A 345 20.50 34.77 -14.89
C PRO A 345 21.55 35.28 -13.89
N ALA A 346 22.71 35.70 -14.38
CA ALA A 346 23.72 36.35 -13.53
C ALA A 346 23.16 37.65 -12.93
N GLY A 347 23.56 37.99 -11.69
CA GLY A 347 23.08 39.21 -11.03
C GLY A 347 23.18 39.20 -9.51
N LEU A 348 22.57 40.15 -8.85
CA LEU A 348 22.46 40.25 -7.40
C LEU A 348 21.27 39.45 -6.89
N TYR A 349 21.51 38.58 -5.92
CA TYR A 349 20.54 37.67 -5.32
C TYR A 349 20.58 37.77 -3.79
N ASP A 350 19.43 38.05 -3.19
CA ASP A 350 19.12 37.68 -1.81
C ASP A 350 18.52 36.27 -1.76
N LEU A 351 18.22 35.76 -0.56
CA LEU A 351 17.68 34.40 -0.37
C LEU A 351 16.34 34.23 -1.09
N LYS A 352 15.43 35.23 -1.00
CA LYS A 352 14.10 35.14 -1.62
C LYS A 352 14.21 35.03 -3.13
N LYS A 353 14.97 35.93 -3.79
CA LYS A 353 15.19 35.86 -5.22
C LYS A 353 15.85 34.56 -5.68
N ALA A 354 16.77 34.01 -4.86
CA ALA A 354 17.42 32.75 -5.14
C ALA A 354 16.44 31.55 -5.10
N ILE A 355 15.44 31.56 -4.21
CA ILE A 355 14.37 30.56 -4.16
C ILE A 355 13.44 30.71 -5.38
N VAL A 356 13.02 31.95 -5.70
CA VAL A 356 12.09 32.27 -6.80
C VAL A 356 12.65 31.87 -8.15
N LEU A 357 13.90 32.22 -8.42
CA LEU A 357 14.59 31.88 -9.67
C LEU A 357 15.31 30.52 -9.61
N SER A 358 15.29 29.85 -8.45
CA SER A 358 15.88 28.53 -8.25
C SER A 358 17.38 28.46 -8.54
N SER A 359 18.18 29.50 -8.19
CA SER A 359 19.61 29.59 -8.52
C SER A 359 20.43 28.47 -7.87
N ASN A 360 21.09 27.66 -8.67
CA ASN A 360 21.98 26.61 -8.21
C ASN A 360 23.25 27.19 -7.58
N ASN A 361 23.83 28.22 -8.20
CA ASN A 361 25.07 28.83 -7.71
C ASN A 361 24.91 29.54 -6.36
N TYR A 362 23.71 30.12 -6.10
CA TYR A 362 23.42 30.67 -4.78
C TYR A 362 23.39 29.55 -3.72
N PHE A 363 22.68 28.47 -3.99
CA PHE A 363 22.52 27.35 -3.07
C PHE A 363 23.81 26.55 -2.88
N TYR A 364 24.69 26.46 -3.86
CA TYR A 364 26.04 25.96 -3.70
C TYR A 364 26.81 26.75 -2.62
N ARG A 365 26.79 28.10 -2.72
CA ARG A 365 27.45 28.97 -1.72
C ARG A 365 26.80 28.87 -0.35
N LEU A 366 25.45 28.81 -0.32
CA LEU A 366 24.69 28.65 0.91
C LEU A 366 25.07 27.36 1.64
N PHE A 367 25.04 26.24 0.94
CA PHE A 367 25.37 24.93 1.49
C PHE A 367 26.82 24.87 1.98
N ARG A 368 27.75 25.52 1.26
CA ARG A 368 29.13 25.64 1.72
C ARG A 368 29.22 26.35 3.07
N LYS A 369 28.40 27.37 3.31
CA LYS A 369 28.36 28.06 4.61
C LYS A 369 27.71 27.22 5.70
N ILE A 370 26.76 26.37 5.36
CA ILE A 370 26.15 25.41 6.31
C ILE A 370 27.20 24.36 6.74
N ILE A 371 27.94 23.83 5.77
CA ILE A 371 28.88 22.72 6.01
C ILE A 371 30.19 23.21 6.62
N ASN A 372 30.76 24.33 6.14
CA ASN A 372 32.04 24.85 6.59
C ASN A 372 31.82 26.12 7.40
N GLN A 373 31.69 25.96 8.72
CA GLN A 373 31.46 27.03 9.68
C GLN A 373 32.74 27.39 10.47
N ASN A 374 33.91 26.83 10.10
CA ASN A 374 35.17 26.97 10.78
C ASN A 374 35.13 26.44 12.24
N LYS A 375 34.36 25.36 12.47
CA LYS A 375 34.32 24.64 13.76
C LYS A 375 35.59 23.85 14.03
N ASP A 376 36.39 23.62 12.97
CA ASP A 376 37.73 23.01 13.05
C ASP A 376 38.65 23.67 11.99
N LEU A 377 39.94 23.81 12.32
CA LEU A 377 40.95 24.34 11.39
C LEU A 377 41.20 23.41 10.20
N ASN A 378 41.00 22.11 10.41
CA ASN A 378 41.09 21.11 9.35
C ASN A 378 39.75 21.04 8.59
N THR A 379 39.74 21.50 7.33
CA THR A 379 38.54 21.53 6.48
C THR A 379 37.89 20.16 6.27
N TYR A 380 38.62 19.06 6.38
CA TYR A 380 38.07 17.71 6.33
C TYR A 380 37.26 17.38 7.58
N ILE A 381 37.73 17.85 8.76
CA ILE A 381 37.03 17.67 10.03
C ILE A 381 35.83 18.61 10.09
N ASP A 382 36.00 19.89 9.72
CA ASP A 382 34.96 20.90 9.69
C ASP A 382 33.78 20.45 8.79
N SER A 383 34.06 19.93 7.58
CA SER A 383 33.03 19.40 6.68
C SER A 383 32.24 18.22 7.27
N ARG A 384 32.88 17.36 8.07
CA ARG A 384 32.21 16.24 8.76
C ARG A 384 31.28 16.71 9.87
N ILE A 385 31.77 17.67 10.68
CA ILE A 385 30.96 18.29 11.75
C ILE A 385 29.73 18.99 11.12
N GLY A 386 29.94 19.74 10.04
CA GLY A 386 28.86 20.41 9.33
C GLY A 386 27.85 19.45 8.72
N LEU A 387 28.31 18.32 8.15
CA LEU A 387 27.42 17.30 7.61
C LEU A 387 26.59 16.63 8.72
N ASP A 388 27.16 16.33 9.88
CA ASP A 388 26.42 15.79 11.03
C ASP A 388 25.31 16.77 11.47
N THR A 389 25.64 18.05 11.66
CA THR A 389 24.67 19.09 12.02
C THR A 389 23.56 19.19 10.96
N TRP A 390 23.92 19.19 9.69
CA TRP A 390 22.96 19.24 8.58
C TRP A 390 22.05 18.01 8.56
N ASN A 391 22.58 16.79 8.76
CA ASN A 391 21.80 15.55 8.84
C ASN A 391 20.82 15.56 10.00
N ASP A 392 21.20 16.11 11.16
CA ASP A 392 20.31 16.25 12.32
C ASP A 392 19.08 17.12 11.99
N TYR A 393 19.26 18.21 11.24
CA TYR A 393 18.13 19.00 10.78
C TYR A 393 17.30 18.28 9.73
N VAL A 394 17.92 17.70 8.69
CA VAL A 394 17.22 17.05 7.58
C VAL A 394 16.37 15.88 8.06
N SER A 395 16.88 15.10 9.03
CA SER A 395 16.15 13.97 9.61
C SER A 395 14.86 14.38 10.34
N LYS A 396 14.81 15.59 10.93
CA LYS A 396 13.61 16.13 11.59
C LYS A 396 12.48 16.44 10.62
N PHE A 397 12.75 16.57 9.32
CA PHE A 397 11.74 16.65 8.27
C PHE A 397 11.23 15.28 7.84
N GLY A 398 11.67 14.19 8.48
CA GLY A 398 11.27 12.82 8.15
C GLY A 398 11.95 12.23 6.92
N LEU A 399 13.04 12.86 6.45
CA LEU A 399 13.84 12.34 5.32
C LEU A 399 14.86 11.31 5.80
N GLY A 400 15.18 10.33 4.97
CA GLY A 400 16.10 9.23 5.32
C GLY A 400 15.49 8.15 6.23
N THR A 401 14.22 8.28 6.62
CA THR A 401 13.48 7.33 7.46
C THR A 401 12.13 7.00 6.86
N LYS A 402 11.55 5.87 7.25
CA LYS A 402 10.16 5.56 6.86
C LYS A 402 9.21 6.53 7.55
N ILE A 403 8.23 7.02 6.81
CA ILE A 403 7.17 7.88 7.36
C ILE A 403 6.25 7.10 8.30
N ASN A 404 6.03 5.80 8.04
CA ASN A 404 5.06 4.94 8.71
C ASN A 404 3.60 5.39 8.48
N SER A 405 3.28 5.62 7.21
CA SER A 405 1.94 5.99 6.73
C SER A 405 0.92 4.85 6.77
N GLU A 406 1.28 3.72 7.38
CA GLU A 406 0.48 2.48 7.46
C GLU A 406 0.44 1.69 6.14
N LEU A 407 1.25 2.06 5.14
CA LEU A 407 1.43 1.30 3.91
C LEU A 407 2.71 0.44 3.97
N ASN A 408 2.59 -0.82 3.60
CA ASN A 408 3.63 -1.84 3.86
C ASN A 408 4.92 -1.71 3.04
N SER A 409 4.90 -0.96 1.94
CA SER A 409 6.00 -0.92 0.96
C SER A 409 6.78 0.39 0.99
N GLU A 410 6.78 1.13 2.10
CA GLU A 410 7.47 2.42 2.18
C GLU A 410 8.98 2.29 2.08
N ALA A 411 9.55 3.07 1.17
CA ALA A 411 10.98 3.31 1.11
C ALA A 411 11.40 4.38 2.15
N LYS A 412 12.53 4.16 2.80
CA LYS A 412 13.12 5.15 3.73
C LYS A 412 13.79 6.33 3.02
N GLY A 413 14.04 6.22 1.70
CA GLY A 413 14.93 7.11 1.00
C GLY A 413 16.39 6.85 1.36
N PHE A 414 17.27 7.78 0.97
CA PHE A 414 18.66 7.73 1.33
C PHE A 414 19.15 9.13 1.72
N LEU A 415 19.58 9.29 2.96
CA LEU A 415 20.22 10.50 3.48
C LEU A 415 21.69 10.15 3.76
N PRO A 416 22.65 10.61 2.93
CA PRO A 416 24.05 10.26 3.10
C PRO A 416 24.62 10.90 4.35
N ASP A 417 25.31 10.10 5.15
CA ASP A 417 25.96 10.51 6.39
C ASP A 417 27.49 10.48 6.27
N LYS A 418 28.17 10.87 7.35
CA LYS A 418 29.65 10.85 7.40
C LYS A 418 30.21 9.44 7.23
N ASN A 419 29.51 8.40 7.68
CA ASN A 419 30.00 7.02 7.57
C ASN A 419 29.97 6.59 6.10
N TYR A 420 28.89 6.89 5.39
CA TYR A 420 28.80 6.66 3.95
C TYR A 420 29.99 7.28 3.19
N TYR A 421 30.29 8.56 3.44
CA TYR A 421 31.41 9.21 2.76
C TYR A 421 32.78 8.74 3.25
N ASN A 422 32.92 8.33 4.52
CA ASN A 422 34.13 7.69 5.02
C ASN A 422 34.40 6.35 4.33
N ASP A 423 33.36 5.56 4.08
CA ASP A 423 33.47 4.27 3.39
C ASP A 423 33.81 4.47 1.90
N LEU A 424 33.20 5.49 1.27
CA LEU A 424 33.38 5.78 -0.15
C LEU A 424 34.77 6.38 -0.47
N TYR A 425 35.21 7.36 0.32
CA TYR A 425 36.44 8.13 0.03
C TYR A 425 37.58 7.85 1.01
N GLY A 426 37.32 7.22 2.15
CA GLY A 426 38.20 7.03 3.25
C GLY A 426 38.06 8.12 4.31
N ARG A 427 38.23 7.73 5.59
CA ARG A 427 38.17 8.65 6.73
C ARG A 427 39.18 9.80 6.56
N ASN A 428 38.72 11.04 6.72
CA ASN A 428 39.52 12.28 6.55
C ASN A 428 39.98 12.56 5.10
N ARG A 429 39.36 11.94 4.08
CA ARG A 429 39.74 12.16 2.68
C ARG A 429 38.65 12.84 1.84
N TRP A 430 37.55 13.26 2.46
CA TRP A 430 36.48 13.99 1.79
C TRP A 430 36.16 15.31 2.51
N LYS A 431 35.69 16.28 1.78
CA LYS A 431 35.31 17.62 2.23
C LYS A 431 34.14 18.14 1.38
N PHE A 432 33.74 19.41 1.57
CA PHE A 432 32.64 20.03 0.85
C PHE A 432 32.64 19.75 -0.66
N SER A 433 33.80 19.77 -1.32
CA SER A 433 33.90 19.52 -2.78
C SER A 433 33.46 18.11 -3.21
N ASN A 434 33.34 17.17 -2.31
CA ASN A 434 32.87 15.81 -2.58
C ASN A 434 31.35 15.67 -2.42
N ILE A 435 30.72 16.60 -1.71
CA ILE A 435 29.29 16.53 -1.31
C ILE A 435 28.45 17.71 -1.83
N TYR A 436 29.02 18.56 -2.69
CA TYR A 436 28.37 19.80 -3.11
C TYR A 436 27.04 19.59 -3.87
N SER A 437 26.85 18.43 -4.52
CA SER A 437 25.59 18.05 -5.20
C SER A 437 24.38 18.07 -4.28
N LEU A 438 24.58 17.80 -2.98
CA LEU A 438 23.54 17.90 -1.96
C LEU A 438 22.99 19.33 -1.83
N SER A 439 23.75 20.36 -2.23
CA SER A 439 23.31 21.76 -2.17
C SER A 439 22.05 22.03 -2.97
N ILE A 440 21.84 21.27 -4.05
CA ILE A 440 20.71 21.41 -4.97
C ILE A 440 19.76 20.21 -4.91
N GLY A 441 19.95 19.33 -3.90
CA GLY A 441 19.11 18.15 -3.71
C GLY A 441 19.34 17.04 -4.74
N GLN A 442 20.57 16.94 -5.25
CA GLN A 442 21.02 15.88 -6.16
C GLN A 442 22.16 15.07 -5.54
N GLY A 443 22.80 14.23 -6.31
CA GLY A 443 23.79 13.28 -5.82
C GLY A 443 23.15 12.09 -5.15
N GLU A 444 23.63 11.72 -3.99
CA GLU A 444 23.22 10.50 -3.29
C GLU A 444 21.90 10.64 -2.52
N LEU A 445 21.40 11.88 -2.35
CA LEU A 445 20.16 12.14 -1.60
C LEU A 445 18.94 11.63 -2.38
N LEU A 446 18.21 10.69 -1.79
CA LEU A 446 17.01 10.11 -2.38
C LEU A 446 15.82 10.19 -1.40
N VAL A 447 14.67 10.61 -1.90
CA VAL A 447 13.43 10.77 -1.14
C VAL A 447 12.24 10.18 -1.88
N SER A 448 11.22 9.73 -1.13
CA SER A 448 9.97 9.26 -1.72
C SER A 448 8.97 10.41 -1.90
N PRO A 449 8.00 10.30 -2.83
CA PRO A 449 6.96 11.32 -3.03
C PRO A 449 6.15 11.63 -1.77
N ILE A 450 5.86 10.64 -0.93
CA ILE A 450 5.15 10.88 0.34
C ILE A 450 6.01 11.70 1.31
N GLN A 451 7.33 11.51 1.33
CA GLN A 451 8.23 12.36 2.14
C GLN A 451 8.22 13.81 1.65
N MET A 452 8.13 14.02 0.34
CA MET A 452 8.04 15.36 -0.24
C MET A 452 6.67 16.01 0.02
N ALA A 453 5.58 15.26 0.02
CA ALA A 453 4.26 15.76 0.42
C ALA A 453 4.24 16.14 1.91
N ASN A 454 4.89 15.34 2.76
CA ASN A 454 5.08 15.65 4.18
C ASN A 454 5.90 16.93 4.37
N LEU A 455 6.97 17.12 3.59
CA LEU A 455 7.74 18.37 3.62
C LEU A 455 6.87 19.59 3.29
N ALA A 456 6.00 19.49 2.28
CA ALA A 456 5.06 20.55 1.95
C ALA A 456 4.09 20.84 3.13
N ALA A 457 3.60 19.80 3.82
CA ALA A 457 2.75 19.92 5.01
C ALA A 457 3.50 20.54 6.20
N ILE A 458 4.76 20.15 6.43
CA ILE A 458 5.62 20.73 7.48
C ILE A 458 5.83 22.22 7.26
N ILE A 459 6.13 22.63 6.02
CA ILE A 459 6.31 24.07 5.69
C ILE A 459 4.99 24.81 5.86
N ALA A 460 3.88 24.27 5.39
CA ALA A 460 2.55 24.85 5.56
C ALA A 460 2.19 25.12 7.03
N ASN A 461 2.58 24.21 7.93
CA ASN A 461 2.34 24.30 9.37
C ASN A 461 3.50 24.94 10.16
N ARG A 462 4.47 25.54 9.48
CA ARG A 462 5.58 26.26 10.13
C ARG A 462 6.38 25.39 11.08
N GLY A 463 6.70 24.17 10.64
CA GLY A 463 7.59 23.24 11.33
C GLY A 463 6.93 22.21 12.23
N ASN A 464 5.64 22.34 12.52
CA ASN A 464 4.88 21.32 13.23
C ASN A 464 4.18 20.38 12.25
N TYR A 465 4.10 19.09 12.56
CA TYR A 465 3.37 18.15 11.72
C TYR A 465 2.91 16.90 12.46
N ILE A 466 1.86 16.31 11.95
CA ILE A 466 1.42 14.97 12.33
C ILE A 466 1.87 14.03 11.21
N THR A 467 2.41 12.88 11.59
CA THR A 467 2.85 11.88 10.61
C THR A 467 1.72 11.54 9.62
N PRO A 468 1.97 11.62 8.31
CA PRO A 468 0.98 11.24 7.30
C PRO A 468 0.42 9.85 7.55
N HIS A 469 -0.90 9.71 7.51
CA HIS A 469 -1.59 8.46 7.77
C HIS A 469 -2.84 8.31 6.89
N ILE A 470 -3.27 7.07 6.71
CA ILE A 470 -4.33 6.76 5.76
C ILE A 470 -5.63 6.27 6.42
N ILE A 471 -5.58 5.86 7.67
CA ILE A 471 -6.76 5.43 8.41
C ILE A 471 -7.11 6.47 9.46
N LYS A 472 -8.35 6.94 9.42
CA LYS A 472 -8.94 7.88 10.38
C LYS A 472 -9.45 7.16 11.60
N SER A 473 -10.28 6.15 11.38
CA SER A 473 -10.92 5.43 12.49
C SER A 473 -11.25 4.00 12.13
N VAL A 474 -11.40 3.17 13.17
CA VAL A 474 -11.77 1.75 13.07
C VAL A 474 -13.04 1.53 13.89
N GLN A 475 -13.95 0.72 13.39
CA GLN A 475 -15.19 0.37 14.07
C GLN A 475 -14.91 -0.26 15.44
N LYS A 476 -15.47 0.34 16.50
CA LYS A 476 -15.38 -0.15 17.87
C LYS A 476 -16.49 -1.13 18.20
N ASP A 477 -17.72 -0.74 17.90
CA ASP A 477 -18.95 -1.52 18.08
C ASP A 477 -19.88 -1.30 16.88
N SER A 478 -21.13 -1.74 16.94
CA SER A 478 -22.06 -1.73 15.79
C SER A 478 -22.31 -0.34 15.19
N ILE A 479 -22.08 0.75 15.93
CA ILE A 479 -22.41 2.11 15.51
C ILE A 479 -21.22 3.06 15.64
N ASN A 480 -20.34 2.83 16.63
CA ASN A 480 -19.28 3.77 16.99
C ASN A 480 -17.96 3.42 16.33
N PHE A 481 -17.21 4.46 15.93
CA PHE A 481 -15.84 4.38 15.45
C PHE A 481 -14.88 4.99 16.47
N LEU A 482 -13.71 4.37 16.62
CA LEU A 482 -12.60 4.86 17.43
C LEU A 482 -11.60 5.58 16.53
N GLU A 483 -11.44 6.87 16.73
CA GLU A 483 -10.39 7.65 16.07
C GLU A 483 -9.00 7.24 16.59
N LEU A 484 -8.06 7.08 15.67
CA LEU A 484 -6.69 6.75 16.00
C LEU A 484 -5.92 8.02 16.37
N LYS A 485 -5.52 8.16 17.63
CA LYS A 485 -4.72 9.30 18.09
C LYS A 485 -3.34 9.31 17.43
N ARG A 486 -2.88 10.49 17.03
CA ARG A 486 -1.58 10.71 16.39
C ARG A 486 -0.78 11.76 17.17
N GLU A 487 0.51 11.55 17.25
CA GLU A 487 1.42 12.48 17.91
C GLU A 487 1.90 13.57 16.94
N SER A 488 1.98 14.79 17.45
CA SER A 488 2.60 15.91 16.74
C SER A 488 4.11 15.86 16.89
N LYS A 489 4.82 16.20 15.81
CA LYS A 489 6.28 16.31 15.75
C LYS A 489 6.68 17.72 15.37
N GLU A 490 7.91 18.10 15.69
CA GLU A 490 8.47 19.43 15.42
C GLU A 490 9.85 19.31 14.79
N THR A 491 10.14 20.25 13.89
CA THR A 491 11.46 20.37 13.25
C THR A 491 12.45 21.17 14.09
N LEU A 492 11.99 21.86 15.14
CA LEU A 492 12.77 22.73 16.02
C LEU A 492 13.40 23.95 15.29
N ILE A 493 12.84 24.35 14.15
CA ILE A 493 13.22 25.58 13.42
C ILE A 493 12.22 26.68 13.76
N LYS A 494 12.70 27.91 13.95
CA LYS A 494 11.86 29.05 14.31
C LYS A 494 10.80 29.34 13.26
N LYS A 495 9.57 29.66 13.72
CA LYS A 495 8.39 29.92 12.86
C LYS A 495 8.60 31.08 11.88
N GLU A 496 9.30 32.14 12.29
CA GLU A 496 9.59 33.30 11.45
C GLU A 496 10.36 32.95 10.16
N TYR A 497 11.22 31.92 10.21
CA TYR A 497 11.94 31.44 9.03
C TYR A 497 11.05 30.73 8.03
N TYR A 498 10.01 30.04 8.52
CA TYR A 498 9.01 29.44 7.65
C TYR A 498 8.17 30.53 6.95
N ASP A 499 7.77 31.58 7.65
CA ASP A 499 7.01 32.68 7.04
C ASP A 499 7.78 33.32 5.88
N TYR A 500 9.09 33.55 6.06
CA TYR A 500 9.95 34.04 4.98
C TYR A 500 9.99 33.10 3.77
N ILE A 501 10.11 31.78 4.01
CA ILE A 501 10.12 30.77 2.95
C ILE A 501 8.76 30.66 2.25
N ILE A 502 7.67 30.74 2.99
CA ILE A 502 6.29 30.71 2.47
C ILE A 502 6.05 31.90 1.53
N ASP A 503 6.55 33.10 1.89
CA ASP A 503 6.48 34.27 1.03
C ASP A 503 7.27 34.09 -0.28
N ALA A 504 8.43 33.46 -0.20
CA ALA A 504 9.19 33.11 -1.39
C ALA A 504 8.48 32.05 -2.26
N MET A 505 7.85 31.03 -1.63
CA MET A 505 7.08 30.01 -2.34
C MET A 505 5.83 30.56 -3.04
N GLU A 506 5.16 31.57 -2.47
CA GLU A 506 4.07 32.28 -3.15
C GLU A 506 4.60 32.97 -4.41
N GLU A 507 5.76 33.63 -4.32
CA GLU A 507 6.37 34.32 -5.44
C GLU A 507 6.89 33.38 -6.53
N VAL A 508 7.36 32.18 -6.18
CA VAL A 508 7.68 31.09 -7.15
C VAL A 508 6.48 30.78 -8.04
N VAL A 509 5.26 30.79 -7.48
CA VAL A 509 4.02 30.51 -8.22
C VAL A 509 3.52 31.76 -8.97
N SER A 510 3.59 32.92 -8.38
CA SER A 510 3.04 34.14 -8.99
C SER A 510 3.90 34.69 -10.13
N SER A 511 5.22 34.62 -10.02
CA SER A 511 6.16 35.24 -10.99
C SER A 511 7.36 34.37 -11.35
N GLY A 512 7.59 33.24 -10.62
CA GLY A 512 8.76 32.40 -10.77
C GLY A 512 8.57 31.16 -11.64
N SER A 513 9.32 30.10 -11.32
CA SER A 513 9.40 28.85 -12.09
C SER A 513 8.10 28.03 -12.12
N ALA A 514 7.14 28.28 -11.19
CA ALA A 514 5.87 27.56 -11.11
C ALA A 514 4.67 28.38 -11.63
N ARG A 515 4.86 29.35 -12.52
CA ARG A 515 3.80 30.28 -12.99
C ARG A 515 2.57 29.56 -13.59
N ARG A 516 2.70 28.33 -14.11
CA ARG A 516 1.55 27.53 -14.57
C ARG A 516 0.62 27.11 -13.43
N ALA A 517 1.11 27.04 -12.20
CA ALA A 517 0.30 26.77 -11.03
C ALA A 517 -0.51 27.99 -10.55
N TYR A 518 -0.21 29.18 -11.06
CA TYR A 518 -0.89 30.40 -10.66
C TYR A 518 -2.39 30.38 -10.95
N THR A 519 -3.18 30.80 -9.98
CA THR A 519 -4.63 31.05 -10.12
C THR A 519 -5.01 32.33 -9.34
N LYS A 520 -5.91 33.11 -9.89
CA LYS A 520 -6.29 34.40 -9.31
C LYS A 520 -6.95 34.29 -7.92
N ASN A 521 -7.67 33.19 -7.69
CA ASN A 521 -8.56 33.07 -6.53
C ASN A 521 -7.96 32.27 -5.36
N ILE A 522 -6.83 31.58 -5.57
CA ILE A 522 -6.21 30.74 -4.55
C ILE A 522 -4.73 31.08 -4.49
N LYS A 523 -4.27 31.52 -3.32
CA LYS A 523 -2.84 31.74 -3.10
C LYS A 523 -2.15 30.40 -2.87
N ILE A 524 -1.51 29.89 -3.91
CA ILE A 524 -0.71 28.66 -3.86
C ILE A 524 0.73 29.03 -3.55
N CYS A 525 1.33 28.38 -2.57
CA CYS A 525 2.75 28.40 -2.27
C CYS A 525 3.38 27.11 -2.79
N GLY A 526 4.46 27.21 -3.58
CA GLY A 526 5.06 25.99 -4.13
C GLY A 526 6.48 26.16 -4.62
N LYS A 527 7.11 25.03 -4.96
CA LYS A 527 8.46 24.95 -5.52
C LYS A 527 8.53 23.85 -6.56
N THR A 528 9.06 24.17 -7.73
CA THR A 528 9.35 23.20 -8.80
C THR A 528 10.68 22.53 -8.59
N SER A 529 10.79 21.34 -9.14
CA SER A 529 12.05 20.63 -9.37
C SER A 529 12.09 20.07 -10.78
N THR A 530 13.25 20.17 -11.40
CA THR A 530 13.60 19.42 -12.59
C THR A 530 14.78 18.55 -12.18
N VAL A 531 14.62 17.24 -12.28
CA VAL A 531 15.60 16.27 -11.81
C VAL A 531 16.19 15.56 -13.02
N GLU A 532 17.50 15.68 -13.16
CA GLU A 532 18.22 15.02 -14.24
C GLU A 532 18.01 13.51 -14.23
N ASN A 533 17.70 12.94 -15.40
CA ASN A 533 17.57 11.53 -15.61
C ASN A 533 18.60 11.08 -16.67
N PRO A 534 19.65 10.35 -16.29
CA PRO A 534 20.66 9.90 -17.23
C PRO A 534 20.17 8.88 -18.27
N HIS A 535 18.94 8.36 -18.08
CA HIS A 535 18.34 7.31 -18.91
C HIS A 535 17.10 7.78 -19.69
N GLY A 536 16.86 9.08 -19.80
CA GLY A 536 15.70 9.63 -20.50
C GLY A 536 15.57 11.13 -20.28
N HIS A 537 14.37 11.67 -20.50
CA HIS A 537 14.10 13.08 -20.19
C HIS A 537 14.06 13.32 -18.68
N ASP A 538 14.38 14.53 -18.28
CA ASP A 538 14.32 14.96 -16.89
C ASP A 538 12.95 14.69 -16.26
N HIS A 539 12.95 14.41 -14.97
CA HIS A 539 11.71 14.24 -14.23
C HIS A 539 11.15 15.58 -13.75
N SER A 540 9.84 15.71 -13.86
CA SER A 540 9.10 16.90 -13.39
C SER A 540 8.64 16.71 -11.96
N GLY A 541 9.10 17.57 -11.04
CA GLY A 541 8.73 17.58 -9.64
C GLY A 541 8.08 18.88 -9.19
N PHE A 542 7.16 18.81 -8.24
CA PHE A 542 6.56 19.97 -7.59
C PHE A 542 6.09 19.62 -6.19
N ILE A 543 6.34 20.53 -5.23
CA ILE A 543 5.67 20.55 -3.94
C ILE A 543 4.98 21.88 -3.72
N GLY A 544 3.86 21.84 -3.01
CA GLY A 544 3.16 23.08 -2.67
C GLY A 544 2.00 22.84 -1.73
N PHE A 545 1.38 23.93 -1.31
CA PHE A 545 0.20 23.91 -0.46
C PHE A 545 -0.69 25.11 -0.72
N ALA A 546 -1.93 25.02 -0.30
CA ALA A 546 -2.90 26.11 -0.41
C ALA A 546 -4.07 25.94 0.60
N PRO A 547 -4.77 27.05 0.95
CA PRO A 547 -4.34 28.44 0.77
C PRO A 547 -3.10 28.81 1.60
N LYS A 548 -2.41 29.91 1.28
CA LYS A 548 -1.22 30.38 2.01
C LYS A 548 -1.47 30.56 3.52
N ASN A 549 -2.57 31.19 3.86
CA ASN A 549 -2.93 31.49 5.25
C ASN A 549 -3.74 30.35 5.83
N GLU A 550 -4.22 29.60 6.07
CA GLU A 550 -4.99 28.44 6.52
C GLU A 550 -4.87 27.26 5.53
N PRO A 551 -3.72 26.64 5.44
CA PRO A 551 -3.50 25.56 4.49
C PRO A 551 -4.48 24.40 4.69
N LYS A 552 -5.18 24.00 3.61
CA LYS A 552 -6.13 22.88 3.62
C LYS A 552 -5.61 21.66 2.88
N ILE A 553 -4.63 21.86 1.99
CA ILE A 553 -4.02 20.81 1.20
C ILE A 553 -2.54 21.12 0.96
N ALA A 554 -1.68 20.18 1.28
CA ALA A 554 -0.29 20.12 0.86
C ALA A 554 -0.13 18.96 -0.13
N ILE A 555 0.65 19.16 -1.19
CA ILE A 555 0.74 18.23 -2.30
C ILE A 555 2.18 18.08 -2.79
N ALA A 556 2.54 16.88 -3.19
CA ALA A 556 3.73 16.58 -3.98
C ALA A 556 3.33 15.81 -5.24
N ALA A 557 3.88 16.20 -6.37
CA ALA A 557 3.78 15.48 -7.63
C ALA A 557 5.17 15.20 -8.18
N TYR A 558 5.37 14.00 -8.67
CA TYR A 558 6.58 13.56 -9.33
C TYR A 558 6.20 12.79 -10.60
N ILE A 559 6.55 13.33 -11.78
CA ILE A 559 6.19 12.74 -13.08
C ILE A 559 7.48 12.42 -13.82
N GLU A 560 7.69 11.13 -14.07
CA GLU A 560 8.88 10.62 -14.74
C GLU A 560 8.91 11.09 -16.20
N ASN A 561 10.09 11.42 -16.72
CA ASN A 561 10.37 11.81 -18.11
C ASN A 561 9.52 12.98 -18.66
N ALA A 562 8.93 13.79 -17.77
CA ALA A 562 8.02 14.88 -18.15
C ALA A 562 8.71 16.24 -18.32
N GLY A 563 10.03 16.27 -18.25
CA GLY A 563 10.83 17.46 -18.42
C GLY A 563 10.69 18.45 -17.26
N TRP A 564 10.53 19.72 -17.55
CA TRP A 564 10.58 20.79 -16.56
C TRP A 564 9.46 20.70 -15.52
N GLY A 565 9.81 20.87 -14.22
CA GLY A 565 8.90 20.80 -13.09
C GLY A 565 7.67 21.70 -13.19
N GLY A 566 7.81 22.87 -13.78
CA GLY A 566 6.70 23.79 -14.05
C GLY A 566 5.72 23.31 -15.12
N ARG A 567 6.09 22.31 -15.94
CA ARG A 567 5.29 21.86 -17.08
C ARG A 567 4.22 20.83 -16.70
N ALA A 568 4.60 19.74 -16.06
CA ALA A 568 3.70 18.65 -15.70
C ALA A 568 3.30 18.68 -14.22
N ALA A 569 4.25 18.51 -13.30
CA ALA A 569 3.98 18.35 -11.88
C ALA A 569 3.28 19.57 -11.25
N ALA A 570 3.70 20.80 -11.57
CA ALA A 570 3.05 22.02 -11.07
C ALA A 570 1.63 22.18 -11.63
N SER A 571 1.41 21.85 -12.92
CA SER A 571 0.09 21.90 -13.54
C SER A 571 -0.88 20.92 -12.88
N ILE A 572 -0.48 19.65 -12.74
CA ILE A 572 -1.28 18.60 -12.10
C ILE A 572 -1.61 18.98 -10.65
N SER A 573 -0.59 19.37 -9.87
CA SER A 573 -0.77 19.75 -8.47
C SER A 573 -1.71 20.94 -8.30
N SER A 574 -1.58 21.97 -9.13
CA SER A 574 -2.45 23.15 -9.02
C SER A 574 -3.89 22.89 -9.44
N LEU A 575 -4.13 21.99 -10.40
CA LEU A 575 -5.48 21.52 -10.74
C LEU A 575 -6.09 20.70 -9.60
N ALA A 576 -5.32 19.81 -8.98
CA ALA A 576 -5.77 19.03 -7.82
C ALA A 576 -6.15 19.95 -6.65
N ILE A 577 -5.33 20.98 -6.35
CA ILE A 577 -5.61 21.99 -5.33
C ILE A 577 -6.91 22.75 -5.68
N GLU A 578 -7.04 23.22 -6.92
CA GLU A 578 -8.23 23.97 -7.38
C GLU A 578 -9.49 23.12 -7.24
N TYR A 579 -9.44 21.85 -7.67
CA TYR A 579 -10.55 20.93 -7.54
C TYR A 579 -10.94 20.66 -6.09
N TYR A 580 -9.95 20.44 -5.22
CA TYR A 580 -10.20 20.17 -3.80
C TYR A 580 -10.90 21.33 -3.10
N LEU A 581 -10.43 22.56 -3.35
CA LEU A 581 -10.93 23.77 -2.69
C LEU A 581 -12.25 24.29 -3.28
N ASN A 582 -12.40 24.25 -4.60
CA ASN A 582 -13.55 24.85 -5.30
C ASN A 582 -14.60 23.83 -5.76
N LYS A 583 -14.28 22.53 -5.77
CA LYS A 583 -15.07 21.44 -6.38
C LYS A 583 -15.31 21.61 -7.89
N GLU A 584 -14.68 22.57 -8.50
CA GLU A 584 -14.80 22.91 -9.91
C GLU A 584 -13.46 23.40 -10.46
N ILE A 585 -13.18 23.10 -11.72
CA ILE A 585 -12.00 23.58 -12.45
C ILE A 585 -12.40 24.75 -13.33
N LYS A 586 -11.84 25.93 -13.06
CA LYS A 586 -11.99 27.13 -13.90
C LYS A 586 -10.96 27.18 -15.02
N ARG A 587 -9.76 26.63 -14.81
CA ARG A 587 -8.66 26.61 -15.78
C ARG A 587 -8.78 25.45 -16.77
N LYS A 588 -9.89 25.40 -17.54
CA LYS A 588 -10.18 24.32 -18.51
C LYS A 588 -9.09 24.11 -19.55
N TRP A 589 -8.40 25.17 -19.95
CA TRP A 589 -7.27 25.09 -20.87
C TRP A 589 -6.12 24.28 -20.27
N LEU A 590 -5.81 24.46 -18.97
CA LEU A 590 -4.75 23.73 -18.28
C LEU A 590 -5.14 22.27 -18.05
N GLU A 591 -6.41 22.03 -17.68
CA GLU A 591 -6.95 20.68 -17.57
C GLU A 591 -6.84 19.92 -18.89
N SER A 592 -7.26 20.53 -20.00
CA SER A 592 -7.13 19.94 -21.34
C SER A 592 -5.69 19.69 -21.74
N TYR A 593 -4.78 20.63 -21.42
CA TYR A 593 -3.34 20.46 -21.65
C TYR A 593 -2.78 19.24 -20.91
N VAL A 594 -3.12 19.08 -19.62
CA VAL A 594 -2.65 17.95 -18.81
C VAL A 594 -3.25 16.63 -19.29
N LEU A 595 -4.54 16.60 -19.61
CA LEU A 595 -5.22 15.38 -20.06
C LEU A 595 -4.74 14.87 -21.42
N LYS A 596 -4.41 15.81 -22.34
CA LYS A 596 -3.89 15.48 -23.67
C LYS A 596 -2.38 15.23 -23.68
N GLY A 597 -1.65 15.67 -22.65
CA GLY A 597 -0.21 15.53 -22.56
C GLY A 597 0.17 14.07 -22.33
N GLU A 598 0.86 13.49 -23.28
CA GLU A 598 1.58 12.22 -23.13
C GLU A 598 3.00 12.57 -22.68
N PHE A 599 3.33 12.24 -21.44
CA PHE A 599 4.67 12.45 -20.88
C PHE A 599 5.35 11.09 -20.66
N ILE A 600 5.07 10.12 -21.52
CA ILE A 600 5.75 8.84 -21.59
C ILE A 600 6.56 8.87 -22.88
N ASP A 601 7.88 8.96 -22.77
CA ASP A 601 8.74 8.70 -23.91
C ASP A 601 8.92 7.18 -24.03
N TYR A 602 8.35 6.64 -25.08
CA TYR A 602 8.77 5.37 -25.61
C TYR A 602 9.96 5.66 -26.55
N GLU A 603 11.16 5.86 -26.03
CA GLU A 603 12.32 5.62 -26.87
C GLU A 603 12.34 4.11 -27.11
N THR A 604 11.86 3.76 -28.30
CA THR A 604 12.11 2.48 -28.92
C THR A 604 13.62 2.33 -29.09
N GLU A 605 14.21 1.34 -28.40
CA GLU A 605 15.49 0.79 -28.80
C GLU A 605 15.50 0.33 -30.26
#